data_191e8e6ba1b5cbbacd1d5989be6b27df
#
_entry.id   191e8e6ba1b5cbbacd1d5989be6b27df
#
_cell.length_a   1.000
_cell.length_b   1.000
_cell.length_c   1.000
_cell.angle_alpha   90.00
_cell.angle_beta   90.00
_cell.angle_gamma   90.00
#
_symmetry.space_group_name_H-M   'P 1'
#
loop_
_entity.id
_entity.type
_entity.pdbx_description
1 polymer ?
#
loop_
_entity_poly.entity_id
_entity_poly.type
_entity_poly.pdbx_seq_one_letter_code
_entity_poly.pdbx_strand_id
1 'polypeptide(L)'
;MSMVTAICPGSFDPITVGHVDIIKRAANMFDKVIVLVAHNKSKTAAFTVEERVEFIRRVTKDIPNVEADSFDGLLVDYVREKGAKAIVKGLRAVSDFEYEFQMALVNKKLYPPADTIFLTTSAENMYLSSSVVKQVGSMGGDISPFIPPQVLDDIKIRLMERKE
;
A
#
# COMPACT_ATOMS: atom_id res chain seq x y z
N MET A 1 -27.80 7.37 -1.70
CA MET A 1 -26.71 6.83 -2.55
C MET A 1 -25.98 5.75 -1.78
N SER A 2 -25.60 4.66 -2.42
CA SER A 2 -24.80 3.63 -1.77
C SER A 2 -23.36 4.10 -1.61
N MET A 3 -22.78 3.91 -0.43
CA MET A 3 -21.39 4.22 -0.12
C MET A 3 -20.43 3.42 -1.03
N VAL A 4 -19.50 4.10 -1.69
CA VAL A 4 -18.53 3.46 -2.58
C VAL A 4 -17.22 3.21 -1.83
N THR A 5 -16.94 1.92 -1.60
CA THR A 5 -15.71 1.47 -0.95
C THR A 5 -14.64 1.11 -1.98
N ALA A 6 -13.42 1.58 -1.75
CA ALA A 6 -12.22 1.20 -2.49
C ALA A 6 -11.23 0.44 -1.62
N ILE A 7 -10.51 -0.51 -2.21
CA ILE A 7 -9.41 -1.23 -1.57
C ILE A 7 -8.10 -0.73 -2.16
N CYS A 8 -7.16 -0.32 -1.31
CA CYS A 8 -5.78 0.00 -1.68
C CYS A 8 -4.86 -1.13 -1.20
N PRO A 9 -4.59 -2.15 -2.02
CA PRO A 9 -3.76 -3.29 -1.60
C PRO A 9 -2.27 -3.00 -1.78
N GLY A 10 -1.46 -3.64 -0.96
CA GLY A 10 -0.01 -3.59 -1.10
C GLY A 10 0.69 -4.38 -0.01
N SER A 11 2.02 -4.51 -0.12
CA SER A 11 2.82 -5.11 0.96
C SER A 11 3.07 -4.13 2.10
N PHE A 12 3.26 -2.85 1.80
CA PHE A 12 3.56 -1.78 2.77
C PHE A 12 4.69 -2.17 3.75
N ASP A 13 5.81 -2.58 3.21
CA ASP A 13 6.93 -3.15 3.95
C ASP A 13 8.25 -2.37 3.75
N PRO A 14 8.37 -1.18 4.30
CA PRO A 14 7.40 -0.39 5.05
C PRO A 14 6.51 0.51 4.17
N ILE A 15 5.53 1.15 4.80
CA ILE A 15 4.79 2.26 4.18
C ILE A 15 5.72 3.44 3.91
N THR A 16 5.54 4.11 2.78
CA THR A 16 6.33 5.27 2.34
C THR A 16 5.46 6.50 2.12
N VAL A 17 6.07 7.67 1.96
CA VAL A 17 5.34 8.90 1.60
C VAL A 17 4.63 8.77 0.25
N GLY A 18 5.16 7.95 -0.67
CA GLY A 18 4.50 7.65 -1.94
C GLY A 18 3.19 6.87 -1.76
N HIS A 19 3.16 5.90 -0.85
CA HIS A 19 1.93 5.19 -0.49
C HIS A 19 0.91 6.14 0.12
N VAL A 20 1.33 7.02 1.02
CA VAL A 20 0.45 7.99 1.69
C VAL A 20 -0.20 8.94 0.69
N ASP A 21 0.54 9.40 -0.32
CA ASP A 21 -0.01 10.24 -1.38
C ASP A 21 -1.17 9.54 -2.11
N ILE A 22 -0.98 8.30 -2.53
CA ILE A 22 -2.03 7.50 -3.18
C ILE A 22 -3.23 7.28 -2.26
N ILE A 23 -3.00 6.95 -1.00
CA ILE A 23 -4.07 6.73 0.00
C ILE A 23 -4.90 8.01 0.20
N LYS A 24 -4.26 9.16 0.37
CA LYS A 24 -4.94 10.45 0.52
C LYS A 24 -5.78 10.81 -0.71
N ARG A 25 -5.23 10.59 -1.89
CA ARG A 25 -5.96 10.87 -3.14
C ARG A 25 -7.14 9.92 -3.32
N ALA A 26 -6.99 8.64 -3.00
CA ALA A 26 -8.09 7.70 -2.98
C ALA A 26 -9.17 8.10 -1.96
N ALA A 27 -8.77 8.53 -0.76
CA ALA A 27 -9.70 9.00 0.27
C ALA A 27 -10.55 10.22 -0.15
N ASN A 28 -10.01 11.06 -1.05
CA ASN A 28 -10.75 12.19 -1.62
C ASN A 28 -11.72 11.76 -2.73
N MET A 29 -11.58 10.57 -3.29
CA MET A 29 -12.38 10.08 -4.43
C MET A 29 -13.48 9.11 -4.02
N PHE A 30 -13.31 8.42 -2.91
CA PHE A 30 -14.21 7.36 -2.45
C PHE A 30 -14.77 7.66 -1.06
N ASP A 31 -15.96 7.18 -0.78
CA ASP A 31 -16.60 7.37 0.53
C ASP A 31 -15.85 6.63 1.65
N LYS A 32 -15.25 5.48 1.30
CA LYS A 32 -14.45 4.67 2.22
C LYS A 32 -13.26 4.05 1.47
N VAL A 33 -12.11 4.06 2.11
CA VAL A 33 -10.88 3.40 1.63
C VAL A 33 -10.38 2.42 2.68
N ILE A 34 -10.12 1.20 2.25
CA ILE A 34 -9.45 0.19 3.09
C ILE A 34 -8.06 -0.05 2.51
N VAL A 35 -7.04 0.31 3.28
CA VAL A 35 -5.65 0.00 2.97
C VAL A 35 -5.37 -1.42 3.42
N LEU A 36 -5.14 -2.30 2.46
CA LEU A 36 -5.05 -3.74 2.70
C LEU A 36 -3.61 -4.23 2.61
N VAL A 37 -3.09 -4.71 3.73
CA VAL A 37 -1.81 -5.42 3.74
C VAL A 37 -2.02 -6.84 3.20
N ALA A 38 -1.52 -7.09 2.00
CA ALA A 38 -1.55 -8.41 1.39
C ALA A 38 -0.41 -9.28 1.93
N HIS A 39 -0.73 -10.50 2.33
CA HIS A 39 0.27 -11.46 2.79
C HIS A 39 0.94 -12.13 1.59
N ASN A 40 2.19 -11.78 1.30
CA ASN A 40 2.99 -12.45 0.28
C ASN A 40 3.95 -13.46 0.93
N LYS A 41 3.56 -14.74 0.92
CA LYS A 41 4.33 -15.84 1.51
C LYS A 41 5.68 -16.10 0.83
N SER A 42 5.88 -15.57 -0.37
CA SER A 42 7.12 -15.79 -1.15
C SER A 42 8.24 -14.80 -0.85
N LYS A 43 7.98 -13.74 -0.11
CA LYS A 43 8.97 -12.71 0.22
C LYS A 43 9.21 -12.62 1.72
N THR A 44 10.49 -12.56 2.12
CA THR A 44 10.87 -12.24 3.50
C THR A 44 10.61 -10.77 3.76
N ALA A 45 9.61 -10.47 4.58
CA ALA A 45 9.26 -9.11 4.96
C ALA A 45 10.20 -8.57 6.05
N ALA A 46 10.40 -7.26 6.08
CA ALA A 46 11.13 -6.58 7.14
C ALA A 46 10.29 -6.41 8.41
N PHE A 47 8.98 -6.29 8.23
CA PHE A 47 8.00 -6.08 9.30
C PHE A 47 6.91 -7.13 9.25
N THR A 48 6.38 -7.50 10.42
CA THR A 48 5.23 -8.42 10.49
C THR A 48 3.99 -7.78 9.86
N VAL A 49 2.98 -8.58 9.57
CA VAL A 49 1.70 -8.06 9.05
C VAL A 49 1.07 -7.09 10.04
N GLU A 50 1.10 -7.42 11.32
CA GLU A 50 0.55 -6.62 12.42
C GLU A 50 1.26 -5.26 12.53
N GLU A 51 2.58 -5.25 12.46
CA GLU A 51 3.38 -4.01 12.46
C GLU A 51 3.03 -3.12 11.27
N ARG A 52 2.92 -3.70 10.08
CA ARG A 52 2.57 -2.94 8.86
C ARG A 52 1.17 -2.34 8.94
N VAL A 53 0.20 -3.08 9.44
CA VAL A 53 -1.16 -2.58 9.68
C VAL A 53 -1.15 -1.44 10.70
N GLU A 54 -0.39 -1.60 11.79
CA GLU A 54 -0.29 -0.56 12.83
C GLU A 54 0.38 0.71 12.29
N PHE A 55 1.42 0.59 11.48
CA PHE A 55 2.04 1.76 10.84
C PHE A 55 1.05 2.50 9.93
N ILE A 56 0.25 1.78 9.15
CA ILE A 56 -0.79 2.39 8.32
C ILE A 56 -1.80 3.13 9.20
N ARG A 57 -2.28 2.53 10.30
CA ARG A 57 -3.23 3.17 11.22
C ARG A 57 -2.67 4.47 11.79
N ARG A 58 -1.42 4.47 12.25
CA ARG A 58 -0.76 5.66 12.80
C ARG A 58 -0.63 6.78 11.77
N VAL A 59 -0.28 6.44 10.55
CA VAL A 59 -0.08 7.41 9.46
C VAL A 59 -1.40 7.97 8.93
N THR A 60 -2.47 7.19 8.98
CA THR A 60 -3.77 7.58 8.43
C THR A 60 -4.80 8.01 9.48
N LYS A 61 -4.40 8.13 10.74
CA LYS A 61 -5.32 8.42 11.87
C LYS A 61 -6.18 9.68 11.70
N ASP A 62 -5.67 10.67 10.97
CA ASP A 62 -6.35 11.94 10.71
C ASP A 62 -7.15 11.93 9.39
N ILE A 63 -7.28 10.78 8.74
CA ILE A 63 -8.07 10.60 7.51
C ILE A 63 -9.31 9.75 7.88
N PRO A 64 -10.47 10.38 8.12
CA PRO A 64 -11.59 9.72 8.81
C PRO A 64 -12.24 8.57 8.02
N ASN A 65 -12.11 8.55 6.70
CA ASN A 65 -12.68 7.53 5.83
C ASN A 65 -11.66 6.45 5.39
N VAL A 66 -10.51 6.37 6.06
CA VAL A 66 -9.48 5.36 5.81
C VAL A 66 -9.40 4.36 6.94
N GLU A 67 -9.43 3.09 6.62
CA GLU A 67 -9.19 1.97 7.53
C GLU A 67 -7.98 1.14 7.06
N ALA A 68 -7.31 0.47 7.98
CA ALA A 68 -6.23 -0.48 7.68
C ALA A 68 -6.65 -1.89 8.09
N ASP A 69 -6.39 -2.85 7.22
CA ASP A 69 -6.70 -4.27 7.45
C ASP A 69 -5.62 -5.15 6.80
N SER A 70 -5.67 -6.43 7.07
CA SER A 70 -4.84 -7.44 6.44
C SER A 70 -5.68 -8.62 5.98
N PHE A 71 -5.20 -9.32 4.95
CA PHE A 71 -5.88 -10.50 4.43
C PHE A 71 -4.87 -11.51 3.89
N ASP A 72 -5.05 -12.76 4.27
CA ASP A 72 -4.31 -13.89 3.74
C ASP A 72 -5.21 -14.66 2.77
N GLY A 73 -5.05 -14.40 1.48
CA GLY A 73 -5.86 -15.02 0.44
C GLY A 73 -5.89 -14.20 -0.84
N LEU A 74 -6.83 -14.57 -1.70
CA LEU A 74 -6.99 -13.90 -2.99
C LEU A 74 -7.63 -12.52 -2.81
N LEU A 75 -7.02 -11.49 -3.36
CA LEU A 75 -7.49 -10.10 -3.23
C LEU A 75 -8.97 -9.93 -3.57
N VAL A 76 -9.44 -10.55 -4.65
CA VAL A 76 -10.84 -10.43 -5.09
C VAL A 76 -11.84 -11.04 -4.11
N ASP A 77 -11.44 -12.00 -3.29
CA ASP A 77 -12.31 -12.56 -2.25
C ASP A 77 -12.53 -11.54 -1.14
N TYR A 78 -11.50 -10.81 -0.75
CA TYR A 78 -11.62 -9.70 0.18
C TYR A 78 -12.46 -8.55 -0.41
N VAL A 79 -12.21 -8.19 -1.67
CA VAL A 79 -12.99 -7.16 -2.38
C VAL A 79 -14.49 -7.51 -2.41
N ARG A 80 -14.80 -8.77 -2.68
CA ARG A 80 -16.18 -9.31 -2.66
C ARG A 80 -16.79 -9.26 -1.26
N GLU A 81 -16.07 -9.71 -0.24
CA GLU A 81 -16.51 -9.70 1.15
C GLU A 81 -16.87 -8.28 1.62
N LYS A 82 -16.06 -7.29 1.26
CA LYS A 82 -16.29 -5.89 1.62
C LYS A 82 -17.29 -5.17 0.70
N GLY A 83 -17.75 -5.81 -0.37
CA GLY A 83 -18.62 -5.19 -1.36
C GLY A 83 -17.98 -3.99 -2.07
N ALA A 84 -16.64 -3.97 -2.12
CA ALA A 84 -15.92 -2.86 -2.72
C ALA A 84 -16.11 -2.81 -4.24
N LYS A 85 -16.06 -1.60 -4.80
CA LYS A 85 -16.26 -1.34 -6.23
C LYS A 85 -14.98 -0.99 -6.96
N ALA A 86 -13.93 -0.65 -6.23
CA ALA A 86 -12.67 -0.25 -6.82
C ALA A 86 -11.48 -0.90 -6.09
N ILE A 87 -10.46 -1.25 -6.87
CA ILE A 87 -9.12 -1.58 -6.39
C ILE A 87 -8.23 -0.44 -6.87
N VAL A 88 -7.60 0.29 -5.96
CA VAL A 88 -6.77 1.46 -6.29
C VAL A 88 -5.31 1.08 -6.19
N LYS A 89 -4.57 1.32 -7.26
CA LYS A 89 -3.12 1.05 -7.36
C LYS A 89 -2.40 2.31 -7.84
N GLY A 90 -1.25 2.61 -7.23
CA GLY A 90 -0.33 3.62 -7.75
C GLY A 90 0.56 3.04 -8.86
N LEU A 91 0.80 3.83 -9.91
CA LEU A 91 1.74 3.49 -10.98
C LEU A 91 2.92 4.45 -10.98
N ARG A 92 4.14 3.93 -10.95
CA ARG A 92 5.39 4.69 -10.94
C ARG A 92 6.06 4.71 -12.31
N ALA A 93 6.09 3.59 -13.02
CA ALA A 93 6.81 3.43 -14.27
C ALA A 93 6.10 2.46 -15.22
N VAL A 94 6.50 2.50 -16.50
CA VAL A 94 5.94 1.63 -17.55
C VAL A 94 6.18 0.14 -17.23
N SER A 95 7.32 -0.20 -16.61
CA SER A 95 7.64 -1.58 -16.22
C SER A 95 6.68 -2.16 -15.18
N ASP A 96 6.13 -1.33 -14.28
CA ASP A 96 5.12 -1.76 -13.32
C ASP A 96 3.76 -1.97 -14.01
N PHE A 97 3.49 -1.23 -15.09
CA PHE A 97 2.18 -1.20 -15.74
C PHE A 97 1.79 -2.55 -16.35
N GLU A 98 2.68 -3.24 -17.02
CA GLU A 98 2.34 -4.51 -17.69
C GLU A 98 1.83 -5.55 -16.70
N TYR A 99 2.55 -5.73 -15.58
CA TYR A 99 2.14 -6.67 -14.54
C TYR A 99 0.83 -6.23 -13.86
N GLU A 100 0.72 -4.97 -13.49
CA GLU A 100 -0.47 -4.44 -12.82
C GLU A 100 -1.70 -4.47 -13.73
N PHE A 101 -1.52 -4.19 -15.02
CA PHE A 101 -2.57 -4.30 -16.04
C PHE A 101 -3.06 -5.73 -16.20
N GLN A 102 -2.14 -6.70 -16.28
CA GLN A 102 -2.48 -8.12 -16.36
C GLN A 102 -3.29 -8.55 -15.11
N MET A 103 -2.84 -8.16 -13.93
CA MET A 103 -3.55 -8.47 -12.68
C MET A 103 -4.93 -7.80 -12.62
N ALA A 104 -5.06 -6.59 -13.13
CA ALA A 104 -6.35 -5.90 -13.20
C ALA A 104 -7.35 -6.67 -14.08
N LEU A 105 -6.92 -7.19 -15.22
CA LEU A 105 -7.77 -8.01 -16.10
C LEU A 105 -8.17 -9.34 -15.43
N VAL A 106 -7.25 -9.98 -14.73
CA VAL A 106 -7.54 -11.21 -13.97
C VAL A 106 -8.56 -10.93 -12.86
N ASN A 107 -8.34 -9.88 -12.07
CA ASN A 107 -9.25 -9.50 -11.00
C ASN A 107 -10.65 -9.16 -11.54
N LYS A 108 -10.74 -8.45 -12.67
CA LYS A 108 -12.01 -8.13 -13.33
C LYS A 108 -12.75 -9.40 -13.79
N LYS A 109 -12.02 -10.39 -14.28
CA LYS A 109 -12.60 -11.68 -14.69
C LYS A 109 -13.13 -12.46 -13.48
N LEU A 110 -12.41 -12.44 -12.36
CA LEU A 110 -12.78 -13.17 -11.14
C LEU A 110 -13.91 -12.50 -10.36
N TYR A 111 -13.98 -11.17 -10.39
CA TYR A 111 -15.02 -10.39 -9.73
C TYR A 111 -15.43 -9.17 -10.59
N PRO A 112 -16.32 -9.35 -11.56
CA PRO A 112 -16.74 -8.29 -12.48
C PRO A 112 -17.31 -7.00 -11.85
N PRO A 113 -17.91 -7.01 -10.62
CA PRO A 113 -18.46 -5.80 -10.02
C PRO A 113 -17.42 -4.75 -9.60
N ALA A 114 -16.13 -5.10 -9.50
CA ALA A 114 -15.05 -4.17 -9.14
C ALA A 114 -14.14 -3.89 -10.33
N ASP A 115 -13.67 -2.65 -10.42
CA ASP A 115 -12.66 -2.22 -11.38
C ASP A 115 -11.35 -1.84 -10.69
N THR A 116 -10.23 -2.00 -11.39
CA THR A 116 -8.94 -1.47 -10.94
C THR A 116 -8.73 -0.07 -11.50
N ILE A 117 -8.39 0.86 -10.61
CA ILE A 117 -8.11 2.25 -10.94
C ILE A 117 -6.63 2.51 -10.66
N PHE A 118 -5.92 3.00 -11.67
CA PHE A 118 -4.53 3.38 -11.55
C PHE A 118 -4.39 4.87 -11.32
N LEU A 119 -3.72 5.25 -10.25
CA LEU A 119 -3.32 6.62 -9.97
C LEU A 119 -1.84 6.78 -10.30
N THR A 120 -1.52 7.76 -11.14
CA THR A 120 -0.12 8.10 -11.42
C THR A 120 0.56 8.62 -10.18
N THR A 121 1.72 8.08 -9.85
CA THR A 121 2.54 8.57 -8.75
C THR A 121 3.02 9.99 -9.07
N SER A 122 3.08 10.87 -8.06
CA SER A 122 3.65 12.20 -8.22
C SER A 122 5.11 12.11 -8.69
N ALA A 123 5.55 13.09 -9.48
CA ALA A 123 6.89 13.09 -10.08
C ALA A 123 8.01 12.96 -9.02
N GLU A 124 7.82 13.60 -7.87
CA GLU A 124 8.76 13.57 -6.74
C GLU A 124 8.90 12.19 -6.07
N ASN A 125 7.91 11.29 -6.24
CA ASN A 125 7.89 9.96 -5.64
C ASN A 125 8.11 8.82 -6.67
N MET A 126 8.37 9.13 -7.92
CA MET A 126 8.47 8.11 -8.99
C MET A 126 9.57 7.08 -8.76
N TYR A 127 10.68 7.46 -8.15
CA TYR A 127 11.80 6.58 -7.83
C TYR A 127 11.61 5.78 -6.54
N LEU A 128 10.61 6.15 -5.73
CA LEU A 128 10.45 5.65 -4.37
C LEU A 128 9.79 4.28 -4.34
N SER A 129 10.41 3.33 -3.66
CA SER A 129 9.83 2.03 -3.34
C SER A 129 10.26 1.58 -1.94
N SER A 130 9.48 0.68 -1.34
CA SER A 130 9.85 0.07 -0.06
C SER A 130 11.18 -0.68 -0.13
N SER A 131 11.49 -1.29 -1.26
CA SER A 131 12.78 -1.99 -1.47
C SER A 131 13.96 -1.03 -1.43
N VAL A 132 13.85 0.12 -2.08
CA VAL A 132 14.90 1.17 -2.04
C VAL A 132 15.07 1.70 -0.62
N VAL A 133 13.98 1.97 0.09
CA VAL A 133 14.04 2.42 1.49
C VAL A 133 14.73 1.39 2.39
N LYS A 134 14.38 0.11 2.24
CA LYS A 134 15.05 -0.97 2.99
C LYS A 134 16.54 -1.05 2.70
N GLN A 135 16.94 -0.93 1.45
CA GLN A 135 18.32 -0.92 1.05
C GLN A 135 19.09 0.25 1.67
N VAL A 136 18.59 1.46 1.51
CA VAL A 136 19.23 2.67 2.07
C VAL A 136 19.30 2.61 3.59
N GLY A 137 18.21 2.24 4.26
CA GLY A 137 18.14 2.15 5.71
C GLY A 137 19.06 1.09 6.31
N SER A 138 19.15 -0.09 5.69
CA SER A 138 20.06 -1.16 6.14
C SER A 138 21.55 -0.79 6.01
N MET A 139 21.88 0.11 5.09
CA MET A 139 23.23 0.65 4.91
C MET A 139 23.53 1.88 5.78
N GLY A 140 22.58 2.30 6.63
CA GLY A 140 22.71 3.45 7.53
C GLY A 140 22.48 4.79 6.86
N GLY A 141 21.88 4.81 5.66
CA GLY A 141 21.48 6.04 4.99
C GLY A 141 20.27 6.71 5.64
N ASP A 142 20.12 8.01 5.40
CA ASP A 142 18.96 8.75 5.91
C ASP A 142 17.70 8.42 5.10
N ILE A 143 16.71 7.81 5.77
CA ILE A 143 15.41 7.47 5.17
C ILE A 143 14.29 8.45 5.54
N SER A 144 14.60 9.50 6.30
CA SER A 144 13.60 10.49 6.75
C SER A 144 12.83 11.17 5.62
N PRO A 145 13.40 11.41 4.41
CA PRO A 145 12.63 11.99 3.30
C PRO A 145 11.57 11.02 2.71
N PHE A 146 11.67 9.73 2.99
CA PHE A 146 10.89 8.69 2.30
C PHE A 146 9.80 8.07 3.18
N ILE A 147 9.91 8.25 4.48
CA ILE A 147 9.04 7.61 5.48
C ILE A 147 8.21 8.67 6.20
N PRO A 148 6.90 8.42 6.41
CA PRO A 148 6.08 9.30 7.24
C PRO A 148 6.67 9.47 8.64
N PRO A 149 6.73 10.70 9.17
CA PRO A 149 7.39 10.96 10.46
C PRO A 149 6.78 10.19 11.63
N GLN A 150 5.49 9.84 11.56
CA GLN A 150 4.80 9.09 12.62
C GLN A 150 5.37 7.69 12.89
N VAL A 151 6.09 7.11 11.92
CA VAL A 151 6.61 5.72 11.98
C VAL A 151 8.12 5.65 11.69
N LEU A 152 8.77 6.79 11.51
CA LEU A 152 10.16 6.87 11.08
C LEU A 152 11.12 6.17 12.05
N ASP A 153 10.98 6.42 13.35
CA ASP A 153 11.89 5.87 14.35
C ASP A 153 11.81 4.35 14.44
N ASP A 154 10.60 3.79 14.45
CA ASP A 154 10.39 2.35 14.47
C ASP A 154 11.01 1.66 13.25
N ILE A 155 10.82 2.26 12.07
CA ILE A 155 11.34 1.73 10.82
C ILE A 155 12.87 1.82 10.79
N LYS A 156 13.41 2.94 11.21
CA LYS A 156 14.85 3.19 11.28
C LYS A 156 15.57 2.16 12.16
N ILE A 157 15.08 1.95 13.37
CA ILE A 157 15.63 0.99 14.34
C ILE A 157 15.65 -0.42 13.71
N ARG A 158 14.51 -0.88 13.18
CA ARG A 158 14.39 -2.21 12.59
C ARG A 158 15.34 -2.43 11.41
N LEU A 159 15.48 -1.44 10.52
CA LEU A 159 16.35 -1.59 9.35
C LEU A 159 17.85 -1.57 9.73
N MET A 160 18.21 -0.86 10.80
CA MET A 160 19.59 -0.87 11.32
C MET A 160 19.96 -2.21 11.99
N GLU A 161 19.01 -2.86 12.66
CA GLU A 161 19.23 -4.18 13.30
C GLU A 161 19.42 -5.31 12.29
N ARG A 162 18.98 -5.14 11.05
CA ARG A 162 19.12 -6.15 9.97
C ARG A 162 20.51 -6.15 9.29
N LYS A 163 21.46 -5.44 9.82
CA LYS A 163 22.87 -5.43 9.32
C LYS A 163 23.67 -6.69 9.65
N GLU A 164 23.09 -7.64 10.42
CA GLU A 164 23.76 -8.89 10.81
C GLU A 164 23.38 -10.07 9.89
#